data_56013c9275f8bfb8fe746da636a36302
#
_entry.id   56013c9275f8bfb8fe746da636a36302
#
_cell.length_a   1.000
_cell.length_b   1.000
_cell.length_c   1.000
_cell.angle_alpha   90.00
_cell.angle_beta   90.00
_cell.angle_gamma   90.00
#
_symmetry.space_group_name_H-M   'P 1'
#
loop_
_entity.id
_entity.type
_entity.pdbx_description
1 polymer ?
#
loop_
_entity_poly.entity_id
_entity_poly.type
_entity_poly.pdbx_seq_one_letter_code
_entity_poly.pdbx_strand_id
1 'polypeptide(L)'
;MRIRLDVRVQDTSAGETIADVAVVGSEADLFDLVSQAGSGLRKKLGVEAVSPVEAVSVRAASPSNREAARLYSEGLARLRASDALAARDLLRQAIAADTKYSLSHSALSEAWSRLGYDKKAQEEARQAYELAANLSPEEKLVVKGRYRDIDQRI
;
A
#
# COMPACT_ATOMS: atom_id res chain seq x y z
N MET A 1 18.30 13.42 -6.73
CA MET A 1 18.70 12.39 -7.74
C MET A 1 17.65 12.35 -8.86
N ARG A 2 18.06 12.17 -10.14
CA ARG A 2 17.10 11.93 -11.24
C ARG A 2 16.76 10.45 -11.30
N ILE A 3 15.48 10.16 -11.46
CA ILE A 3 14.97 8.79 -11.59
C ILE A 3 14.28 8.65 -12.94
N ARG A 4 14.47 7.52 -13.60
CA ARG A 4 13.70 7.08 -14.76
C ARG A 4 12.88 5.86 -14.36
N LEU A 5 11.58 5.92 -14.62
CA LEU A 5 10.65 4.80 -14.42
C LEU A 5 10.20 4.31 -15.79
N ASP A 6 10.57 3.09 -16.13
CA ASP A 6 10.13 2.39 -17.34
C ASP A 6 9.14 1.30 -16.92
N VAL A 7 7.93 1.36 -17.47
CA VAL A 7 6.87 0.37 -17.19
C VAL A 7 6.45 -0.25 -18.52
N ARG A 8 6.41 -1.59 -18.55
CA ARG A 8 6.05 -2.36 -19.75
C ARG A 8 4.98 -3.39 -19.41
N VAL A 9 3.97 -3.48 -20.27
CA VAL A 9 2.95 -4.53 -20.23
C VAL A 9 3.19 -5.48 -21.39
N GLN A 10 3.28 -6.77 -21.11
CA GLN A 10 3.54 -7.82 -22.11
C GLN A 10 2.40 -8.85 -22.09
N ASP A 11 2.06 -9.35 -23.27
CA ASP A 11 1.24 -10.56 -23.41
C ASP A 11 2.09 -11.77 -22.99
N THR A 12 1.64 -12.49 -21.98
CA THR A 12 2.38 -13.64 -21.44
C THR A 12 2.29 -14.87 -22.34
N SER A 13 1.35 -14.92 -23.26
CA SER A 13 1.19 -16.02 -24.22
C SER A 13 2.01 -15.81 -25.50
N ALA A 14 2.05 -14.58 -26.00
CA ALA A 14 2.78 -14.23 -27.23
C ALA A 14 4.19 -13.67 -26.95
N GLY A 15 4.45 -13.21 -25.72
CA GLY A 15 5.71 -12.53 -25.38
C GLY A 15 5.83 -11.11 -25.96
N GLU A 16 4.77 -10.61 -26.57
CA GLU A 16 4.76 -9.30 -27.22
C GLU A 16 4.50 -8.16 -26.23
N THR A 17 5.13 -7.00 -26.50
CA THR A 17 4.86 -5.80 -25.70
C THR A 17 3.57 -5.14 -26.17
N ILE A 18 2.57 -5.09 -25.30
CA ILE A 18 1.26 -4.46 -25.54
C ILE A 18 1.35 -2.95 -25.35
N ALA A 19 2.03 -2.51 -24.29
CA ALA A 19 2.23 -1.10 -23.97
C ALA A 19 3.51 -0.89 -23.17
N ASP A 20 4.14 0.25 -23.37
CA ASP A 20 5.31 0.71 -22.61
C ASP A 20 5.19 2.20 -22.31
N VAL A 21 5.66 2.64 -21.17
CA VAL A 21 5.72 4.05 -20.78
C VAL A 21 7.01 4.31 -20.04
N ALA A 22 7.69 5.40 -20.40
CA ALA A 22 8.86 5.90 -19.71
C ALA A 22 8.56 7.31 -19.18
N VAL A 23 8.82 7.55 -17.89
CA VAL A 23 8.73 8.85 -17.27
C VAL A 23 10.03 9.15 -16.52
N VAL A 24 10.42 10.44 -16.49
CA VAL A 24 11.67 10.89 -15.84
C VAL A 24 11.35 12.05 -14.95
N GLY A 25 11.86 12.02 -13.73
CA GLY A 25 11.70 13.12 -12.78
C GLY A 25 12.70 13.07 -11.64
N SER A 26 12.43 13.79 -10.57
CA SER A 26 13.24 13.74 -9.36
C SER A 26 12.76 12.66 -8.41
N GLU A 27 13.63 12.26 -7.49
CA GLU A 27 13.28 11.34 -6.42
C GLU A 27 12.17 11.90 -5.49
N ALA A 28 12.11 13.24 -5.37
CA ALA A 28 11.05 13.90 -4.59
C ALA A 28 9.66 13.69 -5.21
N ASP A 29 9.60 13.55 -6.54
CA ASP A 29 8.36 13.48 -7.32
C ASP A 29 7.95 12.01 -7.61
N LEU A 30 8.46 11.04 -6.85
CA LEU A 30 8.27 9.60 -7.14
C LEU A 30 6.78 9.23 -7.30
N PHE A 31 5.91 9.71 -6.42
CA PHE A 31 4.47 9.41 -6.49
C PHE A 31 3.81 10.03 -7.73
N ASP A 32 4.25 11.22 -8.14
CA ASP A 32 3.77 11.87 -9.36
C ASP A 32 4.25 11.12 -10.60
N LEU A 33 5.50 10.61 -10.60
CA LEU A 33 6.02 9.76 -11.67
C LEU A 33 5.22 8.46 -11.82
N VAL A 34 4.88 7.80 -10.70
CA VAL A 34 4.02 6.61 -10.71
C VAL A 34 2.64 6.92 -11.29
N SER A 35 2.04 8.04 -10.87
CA SER A 35 0.74 8.49 -11.38
C SER A 35 0.77 8.81 -12.87
N GLN A 36 1.83 9.47 -13.35
CA GLN A 36 2.04 9.78 -14.77
C GLN A 36 2.22 8.49 -15.60
N ALA A 37 3.02 7.56 -15.11
CA ALA A 37 3.23 6.26 -15.77
C ALA A 37 1.92 5.47 -15.87
N GLY A 38 1.12 5.42 -14.79
CA GLY A 38 -0.18 4.77 -14.77
C GLY A 38 -1.17 5.39 -15.76
N SER A 39 -1.24 6.72 -15.81
CA SER A 39 -2.08 7.45 -16.77
C SER A 39 -1.64 7.20 -18.22
N GLY A 40 -0.33 7.20 -18.47
CA GLY A 40 0.24 6.89 -19.78
C GLY A 40 -0.09 5.47 -20.25
N LEU A 41 0.01 4.48 -19.35
CA LEU A 41 -0.37 3.09 -19.64
C LEU A 41 -1.85 2.95 -19.96
N ARG A 42 -2.75 3.52 -19.13
CA ARG A 42 -4.21 3.50 -19.38
C ARG A 42 -4.55 4.04 -20.76
N LYS A 43 -3.96 5.18 -21.13
CA LYS A 43 -4.16 5.78 -22.46
C LYS A 43 -3.73 4.84 -23.59
N LYS A 44 -2.56 4.19 -23.46
CA LYS A 44 -2.06 3.24 -24.49
C LYS A 44 -2.89 1.96 -24.57
N LEU A 45 -3.46 1.52 -23.45
CA LEU A 45 -4.32 0.34 -23.38
C LEU A 45 -5.79 0.61 -23.76
N GLY A 46 -6.15 1.86 -24.06
CA GLY A 46 -7.54 2.23 -24.32
C GLY A 46 -8.46 2.12 -23.10
N VAL A 47 -7.91 2.15 -21.90
CA VAL A 47 -8.67 2.10 -20.65
C VAL A 47 -9.03 3.53 -20.23
N GLU A 48 -10.26 3.71 -19.73
CA GLU A 48 -10.74 5.01 -19.26
C GLU A 48 -9.83 5.64 -18.20
N ALA A 49 -9.84 6.96 -18.15
CA ALA A 49 -9.15 7.71 -17.12
C ALA A 49 -9.72 7.37 -15.73
N VAL A 50 -8.86 7.42 -14.70
CA VAL A 50 -9.28 7.22 -13.30
C VAL A 50 -10.35 8.25 -12.96
N SER A 51 -11.51 7.79 -12.51
CA SER A 51 -12.56 8.67 -12.01
C SER A 51 -12.12 9.44 -10.76
N PRO A 52 -12.74 10.59 -10.43
CA PRO A 52 -12.41 11.30 -9.19
C PRO A 52 -12.54 10.45 -7.93
N VAL A 53 -13.49 9.52 -7.88
CA VAL A 53 -13.70 8.60 -6.75
C VAL A 53 -12.57 7.58 -6.66
N GLU A 54 -12.17 6.99 -7.78
CA GLU A 54 -11.03 6.07 -7.82
C GLU A 54 -9.71 6.78 -7.48
N ALA A 55 -9.53 8.03 -7.91
CA ALA A 55 -8.35 8.82 -7.57
C ALA A 55 -8.22 9.02 -6.05
N VAL A 56 -9.34 9.26 -5.35
CA VAL A 56 -9.37 9.34 -3.88
C VAL A 56 -8.94 8.01 -3.25
N SER A 57 -9.45 6.89 -3.75
CA SER A 57 -9.10 5.56 -3.24
C SER A 57 -7.63 5.21 -3.48
N VAL A 58 -7.11 5.49 -4.68
CA VAL A 58 -5.68 5.29 -5.00
C VAL A 58 -4.80 6.14 -4.07
N ARG A 59 -5.20 7.38 -3.79
CA ARG A 59 -4.46 8.25 -2.86
C ARG A 59 -4.50 7.72 -1.42
N ALA A 60 -5.65 7.24 -0.96
CA ALA A 60 -5.82 6.67 0.38
C ALA A 60 -5.02 5.36 0.57
N ALA A 61 -4.84 4.59 -0.50
CA ALA A 61 -4.04 3.37 -0.52
C ALA A 61 -2.52 3.62 -0.61
N SER A 62 -2.10 4.89 -0.74
CA SER A 62 -0.69 5.27 -0.85
C SER A 62 -0.26 6.05 0.40
N PRO A 63 0.92 5.76 0.98
CA PRO A 63 1.47 6.58 2.05
C PRO A 63 1.67 8.03 1.63
N SER A 64 1.56 8.98 2.56
CA SER A 64 1.64 10.41 2.26
C SER A 64 3.05 10.89 1.93
N ASN A 65 4.07 10.11 2.28
CA ASN A 65 5.47 10.46 2.07
C ASN A 65 6.34 9.23 1.81
N ARG A 66 7.52 9.46 1.26
CA ARG A 66 8.45 8.41 0.83
C ARG A 66 8.99 7.57 2.00
N GLU A 67 9.24 8.19 3.13
CA GLU A 67 9.77 7.47 4.30
C GLU A 67 8.74 6.47 4.84
N ALA A 68 7.48 6.88 4.96
CA ALA A 68 6.39 5.97 5.32
C ALA A 68 6.25 4.82 4.31
N ALA A 69 6.34 5.13 3.01
CA ALA A 69 6.27 4.11 1.95
C ALA A 69 7.41 3.09 2.05
N ARG A 70 8.64 3.53 2.26
CA ARG A 70 9.82 2.68 2.44
C ARG A 70 9.65 1.76 3.65
N LEU A 71 9.38 2.36 4.81
CA LEU A 71 9.23 1.63 6.08
C LEU A 71 8.07 0.62 6.04
N TYR A 72 6.94 0.99 5.44
CA TYR A 72 5.80 0.10 5.24
C TYR A 72 6.17 -1.09 4.33
N SER A 73 6.83 -0.83 3.21
CA SER A 73 7.24 -1.88 2.26
C SER A 73 8.25 -2.85 2.88
N GLU A 74 9.22 -2.34 3.63
CA GLU A 74 10.19 -3.16 4.37
C GLU A 74 9.49 -3.98 5.47
N GLY A 75 8.55 -3.37 6.21
CA GLY A 75 7.75 -4.05 7.22
C GLY A 75 6.94 -5.20 6.63
N LEU A 76 6.30 -5.01 5.48
CA LEU A 76 5.59 -6.08 4.76
C LEU A 76 6.55 -7.20 4.30
N ALA A 77 7.76 -6.85 3.85
CA ALA A 77 8.77 -7.84 3.47
C ALA A 77 9.16 -8.71 4.68
N ARG A 78 9.31 -8.12 5.87
CA ARG A 78 9.57 -8.85 7.12
C ARG A 78 8.41 -9.75 7.53
N LEU A 79 7.15 -9.28 7.39
CA LEU A 79 5.98 -10.12 7.63
C LEU A 79 5.97 -11.36 6.72
N ARG A 80 6.25 -11.19 5.43
CA ARG A 80 6.36 -12.30 4.47
C ARG A 80 7.48 -13.28 4.82
N ALA A 81 8.59 -12.77 5.36
CA ALA A 81 9.71 -13.58 5.85
C ALA A 81 9.47 -14.19 7.24
N SER A 82 8.25 -14.06 7.80
CA SER A 82 7.88 -14.51 9.16
C SER A 82 8.68 -13.86 10.29
N ASP A 83 9.36 -12.75 10.03
CA ASP A 83 10.07 -11.94 11.03
C ASP A 83 9.12 -10.88 11.60
N ALA A 84 8.20 -11.33 12.46
CA ALA A 84 7.17 -10.46 13.04
C ALA A 84 7.76 -9.38 13.97
N LEU A 85 8.91 -9.64 14.58
CA LEU A 85 9.57 -8.68 15.48
C LEU A 85 10.13 -7.49 14.69
N ALA A 86 10.91 -7.73 13.66
CA ALA A 86 11.43 -6.67 12.80
C ALA A 86 10.30 -5.95 12.04
N ALA A 87 9.27 -6.69 11.60
CA ALA A 87 8.09 -6.10 10.97
C ALA A 87 7.39 -5.09 11.88
N ARG A 88 7.15 -5.46 13.13
CA ARG A 88 6.56 -4.57 14.15
C ARG A 88 7.32 -3.26 14.25
N ASP A 89 8.65 -3.32 14.36
CA ASP A 89 9.48 -2.13 14.58
C ASP A 89 9.46 -1.19 13.36
N LEU A 90 9.52 -1.74 12.15
CA LEU A 90 9.43 -0.98 10.91
C LEU A 90 8.04 -0.37 10.70
N LEU A 91 6.97 -1.14 10.98
CA LEU A 91 5.60 -0.66 10.82
C LEU A 91 5.23 0.41 11.85
N ARG A 92 5.76 0.34 13.07
CA ARG A 92 5.63 1.44 14.06
C ARG A 92 6.30 2.72 13.56
N GLN A 93 7.47 2.62 12.95
CA GLN A 93 8.14 3.78 12.34
C GLN A 93 7.35 4.30 11.13
N ALA A 94 6.78 3.42 10.30
CA ALA A 94 5.91 3.82 9.19
C ALA A 94 4.70 4.62 9.68
N ILE A 95 4.05 4.17 10.77
CA ILE A 95 2.93 4.89 11.39
C ILE A 95 3.40 6.24 11.96
N ALA A 96 4.58 6.31 12.58
CA ALA A 96 5.12 7.57 13.07
C ALA A 96 5.38 8.58 11.94
N ALA A 97 5.77 8.10 10.75
CA ALA A 97 5.97 8.91 9.55
C ALA A 97 4.64 9.31 8.87
N ASP A 98 3.60 8.47 8.95
CA ASP A 98 2.26 8.74 8.41
C ASP A 98 1.17 8.08 9.28
N THR A 99 0.68 8.82 10.25
CA THR A 99 -0.31 8.35 11.24
C THR A 99 -1.71 8.08 10.66
N LYS A 100 -1.98 8.53 9.43
CA LYS A 100 -3.30 8.35 8.78
C LYS A 100 -3.32 7.23 7.76
N TYR A 101 -2.21 6.58 7.52
CA TYR A 101 -2.14 5.49 6.56
C TYR A 101 -2.68 4.19 7.15
N SER A 102 -3.94 3.91 6.88
CA SER A 102 -4.72 2.76 7.38
C SER A 102 -3.99 1.42 7.23
N LEU A 103 -3.33 1.20 6.09
CA LEU A 103 -2.71 -0.09 5.79
C LEU A 103 -1.47 -0.36 6.65
N SER A 104 -0.76 0.66 7.15
CA SER A 104 0.31 0.47 8.13
C SER A 104 -0.22 -0.06 9.46
N HIS A 105 -1.34 0.48 9.96
CA HIS A 105 -2.02 -0.02 11.15
C HIS A 105 -2.50 -1.45 10.96
N SER A 106 -3.11 -1.75 9.80
CA SER A 106 -3.53 -3.10 9.46
C SER A 106 -2.37 -4.10 9.43
N ALA A 107 -1.22 -3.73 8.87
CA ALA A 107 -0.04 -4.60 8.86
C ALA A 107 0.58 -4.76 10.26
N LEU A 108 0.59 -3.68 11.07
CA LEU A 108 1.09 -3.74 12.45
C LEU A 108 0.21 -4.63 13.33
N SER A 109 -1.12 -4.62 13.13
CA SER A 109 -2.02 -5.53 13.84
C SER A 109 -1.68 -7.00 13.57
N GLU A 110 -1.32 -7.34 12.33
CA GLU A 110 -0.84 -8.68 11.97
C GLU A 110 0.48 -9.03 12.67
N ALA A 111 1.43 -8.10 12.70
CA ALA A 111 2.70 -8.30 13.41
C ALA A 111 2.47 -8.58 14.89
N TRP A 112 1.62 -7.80 15.57
CA TRP A 112 1.28 -8.01 16.96
C TRP A 112 0.56 -9.34 17.20
N SER A 113 -0.38 -9.73 16.35
CA SER A 113 -1.08 -11.01 16.43
C SER A 113 -0.10 -12.19 16.33
N ARG A 114 0.83 -12.14 15.38
CA ARG A 114 1.86 -13.19 15.23
C ARG A 114 2.82 -13.28 16.42
N LEU A 115 2.99 -12.18 17.16
CA LEU A 115 3.79 -12.11 18.37
C LEU A 115 3.00 -12.51 19.65
N GLY A 116 1.69 -12.81 19.55
CA GLY A 116 0.83 -13.17 20.66
C GLY A 116 0.36 -11.98 21.51
N TYR A 117 0.42 -10.76 21.00
CA TYR A 117 -0.04 -9.54 21.70
C TYR A 117 -1.43 -9.15 21.22
N ASP A 118 -2.45 -9.97 21.52
CA ASP A 118 -3.81 -9.83 20.97
C ASP A 118 -4.45 -8.48 21.24
N LYS A 119 -4.31 -7.92 22.45
CA LYS A 119 -4.85 -6.57 22.76
C LYS A 119 -4.25 -5.48 21.89
N LYS A 120 -2.94 -5.52 21.64
CA LYS A 120 -2.27 -4.55 20.75
C LYS A 120 -2.69 -4.75 19.31
N ALA A 121 -2.83 -6.01 18.89
CA ALA A 121 -3.34 -6.34 17.57
C ALA A 121 -4.75 -5.78 17.34
N GLN A 122 -5.63 -5.89 18.34
CA GLN A 122 -6.98 -5.35 18.29
C GLN A 122 -6.99 -3.82 18.21
N GLU A 123 -6.19 -3.13 19.01
CA GLU A 123 -6.07 -1.68 18.98
C GLU A 123 -5.67 -1.18 17.59
N GLU A 124 -4.64 -1.78 17.00
CA GLU A 124 -4.15 -1.41 15.66
C GLU A 124 -5.17 -1.78 14.55
N ALA A 125 -5.82 -2.93 14.65
CA ALA A 125 -6.87 -3.32 13.71
C ALA A 125 -8.07 -2.36 13.74
N ARG A 126 -8.46 -1.88 14.92
CA ARG A 126 -9.50 -0.86 15.09
C ARG A 126 -9.08 0.47 14.45
N GLN A 127 -7.86 0.93 14.70
CA GLN A 127 -7.34 2.16 14.07
C GLN A 127 -7.32 2.04 12.54
N ALA A 128 -6.88 0.89 12.02
CA ALA A 128 -6.93 0.63 10.59
C ALA A 128 -8.36 0.75 10.03
N TYR A 129 -9.33 0.17 10.72
CA TYR A 129 -10.73 0.20 10.29
C TYR A 129 -11.32 1.62 10.32
N GLU A 130 -11.04 2.40 11.36
CA GLU A 130 -11.48 3.80 11.48
C GLU A 130 -10.90 4.69 10.36
N LEU A 131 -9.66 4.45 9.95
CA LEU A 131 -8.96 5.19 8.89
C LEU A 131 -9.31 4.72 7.47
N ALA A 132 -10.01 3.60 7.31
CA ALA A 132 -10.26 2.96 6.01
C ALA A 132 -11.34 3.64 5.15
N ALA A 133 -11.93 4.76 5.58
CA ALA A 133 -13.10 5.35 4.94
C ALA A 133 -12.94 5.63 3.43
N ASN A 134 -11.75 6.00 2.99
CA ASN A 134 -11.45 6.38 1.61
C ASN A 134 -10.72 5.28 0.80
N LEU A 135 -10.47 4.12 1.39
CA LEU A 135 -9.88 2.98 0.67
C LEU A 135 -10.85 2.42 -0.38
N SER A 136 -10.34 1.67 -1.34
CA SER A 136 -11.16 0.90 -2.28
C SER A 136 -12.06 -0.12 -1.55
N PRO A 137 -13.16 -0.58 -2.16
CA PRO A 137 -14.01 -1.62 -1.56
C PRO A 137 -13.22 -2.89 -1.19
N GLU A 138 -12.27 -3.29 -2.02
CA GLU A 138 -11.42 -4.48 -1.82
C GLU A 138 -10.51 -4.30 -0.61
N GLU A 139 -9.83 -3.16 -0.50
CA GLU A 139 -8.95 -2.86 0.63
C GLU A 139 -9.73 -2.72 1.95
N LYS A 140 -10.91 -2.11 1.90
CA LYS A 140 -11.84 -2.07 3.04
C LYS A 140 -12.22 -3.46 3.53
N LEU A 141 -12.46 -4.39 2.60
CA LEU A 141 -12.78 -5.77 2.96
C LEU A 141 -11.61 -6.46 3.66
N VAL A 142 -10.38 -6.25 3.19
CA VAL A 142 -9.16 -6.78 3.82
C VAL A 142 -8.99 -6.23 5.24
N VAL A 143 -9.09 -4.91 5.41
CA VAL A 143 -8.98 -4.26 6.73
C VAL A 143 -10.09 -4.72 7.67
N LYS A 144 -11.33 -4.79 7.19
CA LYS A 144 -12.51 -5.25 7.96
C LYS A 144 -12.41 -6.72 8.34
N GLY A 145 -11.94 -7.57 7.42
CA GLY A 145 -11.71 -8.99 7.68
C GLY A 145 -10.73 -9.17 8.83
N ARG A 146 -9.57 -8.52 8.74
CA ARG A 146 -8.55 -8.58 9.79
C ARG A 146 -9.05 -8.05 11.15
N TYR A 147 -9.80 -6.95 11.16
CA TYR A 147 -10.41 -6.45 12.39
C TYR A 147 -11.34 -7.48 13.03
N ARG A 148 -12.22 -8.10 12.25
CA ARG A 148 -13.14 -9.14 12.74
C ARG A 148 -12.42 -10.38 13.25
N ASP A 149 -11.42 -10.86 12.52
CA ASP A 149 -10.65 -12.04 12.89
C ASP A 149 -9.94 -11.88 14.23
N ILE A 150 -9.43 -10.68 14.51
CA ILE A 150 -8.76 -10.38 15.77
C ILE A 150 -9.77 -10.17 16.89
N ASP A 151 -10.88 -9.47 16.63
CA ASP A 151 -11.93 -9.22 17.60
C ASP A 151 -12.61 -10.50 18.11
N GLN A 152 -12.72 -11.51 17.27
CA GLN A 152 -13.31 -12.81 17.63
C GLN A 152 -12.35 -13.74 18.43
N ARG A 153 -11.08 -13.41 18.55
CA ARG A 153 -10.08 -14.22 19.26
C ARG A 153 -9.91 -13.84 20.73
N ILE A 154 -10.50 -12.72 21.15
CA ILE A 154 -10.40 -12.15 22.49
C ILE A 154 -11.70 -12.36 23.25
#